data_390d619ab5f5b4cf0d27a95e029abd2d
#
_entry.id   390d619ab5f5b4cf0d27a95e029abd2d
#
_cell.length_a   1.000
_cell.length_b   1.000
_cell.length_c   1.000
_cell.angle_alpha   90.00
_cell.angle_beta   90.00
_cell.angle_gamma   90.00
#
_symmetry.space_group_name_H-M   'P 1'
#
loop_
_entity.id
_entity.type
_entity.pdbx_description
1 polymer ?
#
loop_
_entity_poly.entity_id
_entity_poly.type
_entity_poly.pdbx_seq_one_letter_code
_entity_poly.pdbx_strand_id
1 'polypeptide(L)'
;MVIVQMCFQNRSFAKNLILSFSCFLFTNSFNKGSVSMKRIRQGCCDFYRRLVRLLFGFVALWLFVSSLVFTSYLPYNEISWICSDYTVLLCLLFAVLCLALLQYRKIPFLQKGQQGRPLRIARWGMILCAGALAIWWVGFAGLLPLTDAKWTRESALGLLQGYSYWFENGSYMSIYPHQSGLALYQYLLLSVFGQDNVICFQYINCFAYMVILWAMGEFSYLFGMKDRGCLAVTILGILFYPLMFYVTFVYGTLLGLALSMTGLLLAIRFCEKGGWHRAVFSALALSLAVMIKPNYEIFVVGVLLYLVYSGLMKQNKGVLLPIFLLLVGLMAATRLPIKIMEQLSGCTLNNGYPTSTWLVMGLTDCEETSPGWWSNYANDTYAQSGKNAVIQNQIALEDLKAILSGYLRNPFSFVRFLVLKNATQWCEPLFHALWLNNVMMLCNETPMPQWAQEFLSTSNQYYLAQGLSVLQSLIYGGLVLWAWVPSPETRKDSEDLLAVILLGGFLFHCFWEAKGQYTMPYYVLVFPLAKLGYERLKLHSADSIRESCNPLSGKVRWLMPLLALLAALLMAYAMREPLKETLEMYKEIM
;
A
#
# COMPACT_ATOMS: atom_id res chain seq x y z
N MET A 1 7.84 -9.68 -5.48
CA MET A 1 9.31 -9.75 -5.42
C MET A 1 9.84 -11.18 -5.60
N VAL A 2 9.56 -12.15 -4.72
CA VAL A 2 10.06 -13.53 -4.86
C VAL A 2 9.69 -14.17 -6.21
N ILE A 3 8.43 -14.09 -6.63
CA ILE A 3 7.97 -14.64 -7.92
C ILE A 3 8.59 -13.87 -9.09
N VAL A 4 8.65 -12.55 -9.03
CA VAL A 4 9.24 -11.70 -10.07
C VAL A 4 10.76 -11.89 -10.11
N GLN A 5 11.42 -11.97 -8.95
CA GLN A 5 12.86 -12.22 -8.85
C GLN A 5 13.23 -13.66 -9.27
N MET A 6 12.42 -14.67 -8.91
CA MET A 6 12.54 -16.05 -9.44
C MET A 6 12.31 -16.10 -10.95
N CYS A 7 11.32 -15.35 -11.48
CA CYS A 7 11.09 -15.25 -12.92
C CYS A 7 12.28 -14.60 -13.67
N PHE A 8 12.96 -13.63 -13.07
CA PHE A 8 14.08 -12.94 -13.71
C PHE A 8 15.45 -13.57 -13.45
N GLN A 9 15.65 -14.31 -12.36
CA GLN A 9 16.87 -15.11 -12.17
C GLN A 9 16.93 -16.31 -13.11
N ASN A 10 15.78 -16.85 -13.50
CA ASN A 10 15.70 -17.94 -14.46
C ASN A 10 15.40 -17.42 -15.87
N ARG A 11 16.46 -17.03 -16.61
CA ARG A 11 16.38 -16.56 -18.01
C ARG A 11 15.53 -17.46 -18.92
N SER A 12 15.51 -18.76 -18.65
CA SER A 12 14.72 -19.75 -19.38
C SER A 12 13.22 -19.61 -19.08
N PHE A 13 12.85 -19.36 -17.82
CA PHE A 13 11.45 -19.21 -17.40
C PHE A 13 10.84 -17.92 -17.96
N ALA A 14 11.55 -16.79 -17.87
CA ALA A 14 11.10 -15.52 -18.46
C ALA A 14 10.95 -15.59 -19.98
N LYS A 15 11.91 -16.24 -20.67
CA LYS A 15 11.85 -16.47 -22.10
C LYS A 15 10.68 -17.38 -22.49
N ASN A 16 10.45 -18.45 -21.73
CA ASN A 16 9.35 -19.39 -21.96
C ASN A 16 7.99 -18.74 -21.62
N LEU A 17 7.89 -17.92 -20.59
CA LEU A 17 6.68 -17.17 -20.26
C LEU A 17 6.35 -16.16 -21.38
N ILE A 18 7.33 -15.40 -21.86
CA ILE A 18 7.17 -14.46 -22.98
C ILE A 18 6.82 -15.21 -24.27
N LEU A 19 7.48 -16.35 -24.56
CA LEU A 19 7.18 -17.18 -25.72
C LEU A 19 5.80 -17.83 -25.62
N SER A 20 5.42 -18.38 -24.47
CA SER A 20 4.10 -18.95 -24.24
C SER A 20 3.00 -17.89 -24.32
N PHE A 21 3.25 -16.70 -23.77
CA PHE A 21 2.35 -15.55 -23.88
C PHE A 21 2.26 -15.01 -25.31
N SER A 22 3.41 -14.90 -26.00
CA SER A 22 3.46 -14.55 -27.41
C SER A 22 2.74 -15.60 -28.26
N CYS A 23 2.99 -16.88 -28.05
CA CYS A 23 2.24 -17.95 -28.71
C CYS A 23 0.74 -17.85 -28.42
N PHE A 24 0.32 -17.68 -27.17
CA PHE A 24 -1.09 -17.54 -26.80
C PHE A 24 -1.76 -16.31 -27.41
N LEU A 25 -1.02 -15.19 -27.54
CA LEU A 25 -1.49 -13.96 -28.19
C LEU A 25 -1.36 -14.01 -29.73
N PHE A 26 -0.37 -14.74 -30.29
CA PHE A 26 -0.06 -14.79 -31.72
C PHE A 26 -0.65 -16.00 -32.46
N THR A 27 -1.14 -17.04 -31.79
CA THR A 27 -1.86 -18.15 -32.43
C THR A 27 -3.18 -17.76 -33.10
N ASN A 28 -3.50 -16.45 -33.11
CA ASN A 28 -4.58 -15.89 -33.93
C ASN A 28 -4.29 -15.80 -35.45
N SER A 29 -3.19 -16.41 -35.90
CA SER A 29 -2.89 -16.55 -37.34
C SER A 29 -3.70 -17.64 -38.05
N PHE A 30 -4.41 -18.48 -37.29
CA PHE A 30 -5.27 -19.54 -37.82
C PHE A 30 -6.75 -19.21 -37.58
N ASN A 31 -7.42 -18.84 -38.64
CA ASN A 31 -8.86 -18.72 -38.85
C ASN A 31 -9.67 -17.79 -37.93
N LYS A 32 -10.32 -16.81 -38.56
CA LYS A 32 -11.42 -16.04 -38.02
C LYS A 32 -12.39 -16.96 -37.27
N GLY A 33 -12.23 -16.97 -35.95
CA GLY A 33 -13.21 -17.27 -34.97
C GLY A 33 -14.02 -18.54 -35.03
N SER A 34 -13.51 -19.63 -34.54
CA SER A 34 -14.43 -20.64 -34.03
C SER A 34 -15.14 -20.04 -32.80
N VAL A 35 -16.48 -20.15 -32.74
CA VAL A 35 -17.33 -19.75 -31.60
C VAL A 35 -16.77 -20.30 -30.28
N SER A 36 -16.08 -21.43 -30.30
CA SER A 36 -15.40 -22.09 -29.20
C SER A 36 -14.31 -21.22 -28.54
N MET A 37 -13.38 -20.63 -29.31
CA MET A 37 -12.27 -19.81 -28.75
C MET A 37 -12.76 -18.51 -28.09
N LYS A 38 -13.80 -17.88 -28.64
CA LYS A 38 -14.43 -16.70 -28.05
C LYS A 38 -15.09 -17.05 -26.70
N ARG A 39 -15.76 -18.21 -26.60
CA ARG A 39 -16.37 -18.70 -25.35
C ARG A 39 -15.32 -19.04 -24.30
N ILE A 40 -14.23 -19.73 -24.67
CA ILE A 40 -13.14 -20.06 -23.74
C ILE A 40 -12.53 -18.78 -23.16
N ARG A 41 -12.18 -17.81 -24.01
CA ARG A 41 -11.63 -16.53 -23.57
C ARG A 41 -12.57 -15.76 -22.63
N GLN A 42 -13.85 -15.66 -22.98
CA GLN A 42 -14.85 -15.03 -22.15
C GLN A 42 -14.96 -15.76 -20.81
N GLY A 43 -15.00 -17.08 -20.81
CA GLY A 43 -15.04 -17.90 -19.60
C GLY A 43 -13.82 -17.68 -18.69
N CYS A 44 -12.60 -17.62 -19.26
CA CYS A 44 -11.38 -17.31 -18.49
C CYS A 44 -11.44 -15.91 -17.83
N CYS A 45 -11.90 -14.90 -18.57
CA CYS A 45 -12.01 -13.54 -18.05
C CYS A 45 -13.10 -13.42 -16.97
N ASP A 46 -14.24 -14.10 -17.15
CA ASP A 46 -15.31 -14.13 -16.15
C ASP A 46 -14.87 -14.89 -14.89
N PHE A 47 -14.12 -15.98 -15.05
CA PHE A 47 -13.51 -16.70 -13.92
C PHE A 47 -12.54 -15.79 -13.15
N TYR A 48 -11.60 -15.12 -13.86
CA TYR A 48 -10.66 -14.18 -13.26
C TYR A 48 -11.38 -13.12 -12.43
N ARG A 49 -12.39 -12.44 -13.01
CA ARG A 49 -13.18 -11.43 -12.29
C ARG A 49 -13.85 -11.97 -11.05
N ARG A 50 -14.47 -13.16 -11.15
CA ARG A 50 -15.15 -13.80 -9.99
C ARG A 50 -14.14 -14.13 -8.89
N LEU A 51 -12.99 -14.69 -9.27
CA LEU A 51 -11.92 -15.05 -8.33
C LEU A 51 -11.38 -13.81 -7.61
N VAL A 52 -11.03 -12.75 -8.36
CA VAL A 52 -10.55 -11.49 -7.77
C VAL A 52 -11.56 -10.92 -6.79
N ARG A 53 -12.84 -10.88 -7.15
CA ARG A 53 -13.89 -10.33 -6.29
C ARG A 53 -14.12 -11.16 -5.04
N LEU A 54 -14.09 -12.49 -5.17
CA LEU A 54 -14.24 -13.39 -4.03
C LEU A 54 -13.09 -13.21 -3.04
N LEU A 55 -11.85 -13.26 -3.52
CA LEU A 55 -10.65 -13.09 -2.69
C LEU A 55 -10.60 -11.69 -2.06
N PHE A 56 -10.88 -10.66 -2.87
CA PHE A 56 -10.94 -9.29 -2.37
C PHE A 56 -12.06 -9.11 -1.34
N GLY A 57 -13.23 -9.68 -1.59
CA GLY A 57 -14.36 -9.62 -0.66
C GLY A 57 -14.05 -10.28 0.69
N PHE A 58 -13.30 -11.39 0.66
CA PHE A 58 -12.81 -12.04 1.88
C PHE A 58 -11.80 -11.14 2.62
N VAL A 59 -10.78 -10.60 1.91
CA VAL A 59 -9.79 -9.70 2.51
C VAL A 59 -10.44 -8.43 3.05
N ALA A 60 -11.37 -7.81 2.30
CA ALA A 60 -12.10 -6.62 2.75
C ALA A 60 -12.91 -6.89 4.03
N LEU A 61 -13.59 -8.06 4.09
CA LEU A 61 -14.33 -8.48 5.26
C LEU A 61 -13.40 -8.73 6.46
N TRP A 62 -12.27 -9.41 6.23
CA TRP A 62 -11.25 -9.63 7.24
C TRP A 62 -10.74 -8.30 7.82
N LEU A 63 -10.35 -7.36 6.97
CA LEU A 63 -9.86 -6.04 7.38
C LEU A 63 -10.95 -5.25 8.14
N PHE A 64 -12.19 -5.31 7.68
CA PHE A 64 -13.31 -4.63 8.33
C PHE A 64 -13.55 -5.18 9.74
N VAL A 65 -13.68 -6.51 9.88
CA VAL A 65 -13.89 -7.14 11.19
C VAL A 65 -12.69 -6.89 12.11
N SER A 66 -11.46 -7.00 11.58
CA SER A 66 -10.24 -6.69 12.35
C SER A 66 -10.26 -5.25 12.87
N SER A 67 -10.60 -4.27 12.02
CA SER A 67 -10.64 -2.85 12.42
C SER A 67 -11.76 -2.50 13.41
N LEU A 68 -12.75 -3.37 13.60
CA LEU A 68 -13.78 -3.22 14.64
C LEU A 68 -13.37 -3.83 15.98
N VAL A 69 -12.38 -4.73 15.97
CA VAL A 69 -11.94 -5.48 17.16
C VAL A 69 -10.63 -4.92 17.71
N PHE A 70 -9.76 -4.44 16.83
CA PHE A 70 -8.42 -4.00 17.19
C PHE A 70 -8.15 -2.57 16.72
N THR A 71 -7.46 -1.82 17.57
CA THR A 71 -6.64 -0.68 17.16
C THR A 71 -5.23 -0.93 17.65
N SER A 72 -4.24 -0.86 16.75
CA SER A 72 -2.84 -0.92 17.12
C SER A 72 -2.18 0.45 16.95
N TYR A 73 -1.15 0.72 17.74
CA TYR A 73 -0.33 1.93 17.63
C TYR A 73 1.07 1.67 18.18
N LEU A 74 2.02 2.54 17.83
CA LEU A 74 3.41 2.46 18.28
C LEU A 74 3.65 3.42 19.44
N PRO A 75 3.89 2.92 20.68
CA PRO A 75 4.15 3.81 21.80
C PRO A 75 5.57 4.40 21.79
N TYR A 76 6.61 3.61 21.98
CA TYR A 76 8.00 4.08 22.11
C TYR A 76 8.96 3.32 21.20
N ASN A 77 9.01 2.01 21.36
CA ASN A 77 9.85 1.12 20.55
C ASN A 77 9.06 0.66 19.32
N GLU A 78 9.70 -0.03 18.41
CA GLU A 78 9.03 -0.62 17.24
C GLU A 78 8.14 -1.83 17.62
N ILE A 79 7.57 -1.83 18.83
CA ILE A 79 6.63 -2.83 19.33
C ILE A 79 5.23 -2.23 19.30
N SER A 80 4.36 -2.79 18.47
CA SER A 80 2.97 -2.35 18.40
C SER A 80 2.17 -2.83 19.59
N TRP A 81 1.47 -1.90 20.22
CA TRP A 81 0.47 -2.25 21.21
C TRP A 81 -0.88 -2.45 20.50
N ILE A 82 -1.53 -3.55 20.84
CA ILE A 82 -2.86 -3.87 20.33
C ILE A 82 -3.84 -3.62 21.47
N CYS A 83 -4.74 -2.68 21.29
CA CYS A 83 -5.75 -2.32 22.28
C CYS A 83 -7.11 -2.92 21.89
N SER A 84 -7.84 -3.44 22.89
CA SER A 84 -9.29 -3.60 22.77
C SER A 84 -9.91 -2.21 22.82
N ASP A 85 -10.69 -1.84 21.83
CA ASP A 85 -11.02 -0.45 21.68
C ASP A 85 -12.52 -0.14 21.70
N TYR A 86 -12.79 1.16 21.85
CA TYR A 86 -14.11 1.72 21.76
C TYR A 86 -14.57 1.91 20.30
N THR A 87 -13.90 1.31 19.31
CA THR A 87 -14.19 1.52 17.88
C THR A 87 -15.64 1.20 17.57
N VAL A 88 -16.18 0.11 18.10
CA VAL A 88 -17.60 -0.25 17.89
C VAL A 88 -18.51 0.82 18.46
N LEU A 89 -18.24 1.29 19.69
CA LEU A 89 -19.02 2.38 20.33
C LEU A 89 -18.90 3.68 19.53
N LEU A 90 -17.71 4.05 19.12
CA LEU A 90 -17.46 5.24 18.30
C LEU A 90 -18.15 5.13 16.93
N CYS A 91 -18.13 3.97 16.29
CA CYS A 91 -18.84 3.72 15.04
C CYS A 91 -20.37 3.83 15.23
N LEU A 92 -20.91 3.33 16.34
CA LEU A 92 -22.33 3.48 16.67
C LEU A 92 -22.70 4.95 16.91
N LEU A 93 -21.89 5.69 17.68
CA LEU A 93 -22.10 7.12 17.90
C LEU A 93 -22.02 7.91 16.60
N PHE A 94 -21.05 7.58 15.72
CA PHE A 94 -20.94 8.20 14.41
C PHE A 94 -22.14 7.85 13.52
N ALA A 95 -22.61 6.61 13.54
CA ALA A 95 -23.82 6.20 12.81
C ALA A 95 -25.07 6.95 13.30
N VAL A 96 -25.24 7.12 14.62
CA VAL A 96 -26.33 7.93 15.22
C VAL A 96 -26.22 9.38 14.78
N LEU A 97 -25.02 9.96 14.80
CA LEU A 97 -24.79 11.33 14.33
C LEU A 97 -25.12 11.47 12.84
N CYS A 98 -24.71 10.52 12.01
CA CYS A 98 -25.05 10.50 10.57
C CYS A 98 -26.56 10.41 10.36
N LEU A 99 -27.28 9.56 11.12
CA LEU A 99 -28.73 9.45 11.05
C LEU A 99 -29.42 10.75 11.48
N ALA A 100 -28.94 11.39 12.56
CA ALA A 100 -29.43 12.70 13.00
C ALA A 100 -29.23 13.77 11.91
N LEU A 101 -28.03 13.83 11.32
CA LEU A 101 -27.73 14.76 10.21
C LEU A 101 -28.56 14.45 8.95
N LEU A 102 -28.90 13.18 8.69
CA LEU A 102 -29.78 12.79 7.59
C LEU A 102 -31.24 13.20 7.84
N GLN A 103 -31.70 13.23 9.09
CA GLN A 103 -33.01 13.78 9.46
C GLN A 103 -33.04 15.31 9.29
N TYR A 104 -31.92 15.99 9.49
CA TYR A 104 -31.74 17.43 9.21
C TYR A 104 -31.60 17.75 7.69
N ARG A 105 -32.07 16.86 6.80
CA ARG A 105 -32.03 17.01 5.34
C ARG A 105 -32.68 18.28 4.76
N LYS A 106 -33.12 19.22 5.59
CA LYS A 106 -33.62 20.53 5.17
C LYS A 106 -32.54 21.57 4.86
N ILE A 107 -31.24 21.18 4.80
CA ILE A 107 -30.18 22.11 4.40
C ILE A 107 -30.19 22.23 2.87
N PRO A 108 -30.72 23.33 2.30
CA PRO A 108 -30.88 23.49 0.84
C PRO A 108 -29.55 23.43 0.07
N PHE A 109 -28.44 23.79 0.74
CA PHE A 109 -27.09 23.77 0.19
C PHE A 109 -26.61 22.35 -0.16
N LEU A 110 -27.07 21.32 0.56
CA LEU A 110 -26.71 19.92 0.27
C LEU A 110 -27.58 19.27 -0.81
N GLN A 111 -28.70 19.89 -1.18
CA GLN A 111 -29.62 19.35 -2.21
C GLN A 111 -29.33 19.86 -3.61
N LYS A 112 -28.80 21.05 -3.78
CA LYS A 112 -28.52 21.66 -5.09
C LYS A 112 -27.17 21.18 -5.66
N GLY A 113 -27.23 20.40 -6.73
CA GLY A 113 -26.10 20.17 -7.65
C GLY A 113 -25.13 19.06 -7.27
N GLN A 114 -25.29 17.86 -7.87
CA GLN A 114 -24.28 16.80 -7.79
C GLN A 114 -23.05 17.06 -8.69
N GLN A 115 -23.14 18.04 -9.59
CA GLN A 115 -22.11 18.43 -10.55
C GLN A 115 -22.05 19.94 -10.66
N GLY A 116 -20.88 20.49 -10.96
CA GLY A 116 -20.73 21.88 -11.29
C GLY A 116 -19.37 22.49 -10.96
N ARG A 117 -19.05 23.57 -11.65
CA ARG A 117 -17.81 24.34 -11.47
C ARG A 117 -17.49 24.67 -10.01
N PRO A 118 -18.45 25.04 -9.13
CA PRO A 118 -18.15 25.34 -7.74
C PRO A 118 -17.55 24.17 -6.96
N LEU A 119 -18.06 22.93 -7.15
CA LEU A 119 -17.53 21.74 -6.47
C LEU A 119 -16.11 21.38 -6.92
N ARG A 120 -15.81 21.59 -8.22
CA ARG A 120 -14.46 21.40 -8.75
C ARG A 120 -13.49 22.44 -8.21
N ILE A 121 -13.90 23.71 -8.13
CA ILE A 121 -13.10 24.78 -7.51
C ILE A 121 -12.87 24.47 -6.03
N ALA A 122 -13.90 24.07 -5.29
CA ALA A 122 -13.78 23.70 -3.87
C ALA A 122 -12.79 22.52 -3.70
N ARG A 123 -12.85 21.51 -4.55
CA ARG A 123 -11.90 20.39 -4.52
C ARG A 123 -10.45 20.87 -4.70
N TRP A 124 -10.19 21.69 -5.71
CA TRP A 124 -8.84 22.24 -5.92
C TRP A 124 -8.40 23.16 -4.78
N GLY A 125 -9.31 24.02 -4.28
CA GLY A 125 -9.03 24.85 -3.11
C GLY A 125 -8.62 24.02 -1.90
N MET A 126 -9.31 22.90 -1.62
CA MET A 126 -8.97 22.00 -0.51
C MET A 126 -7.62 21.31 -0.71
N ILE A 127 -7.29 20.87 -1.94
CA ILE A 127 -5.97 20.29 -2.24
C ILE A 127 -4.86 21.32 -2.01
N LEU A 128 -5.06 22.56 -2.47
CA LEU A 128 -4.08 23.63 -2.28
C LEU A 128 -3.94 24.02 -0.80
N CYS A 129 -5.03 24.11 -0.05
CA CYS A 129 -4.98 24.35 1.40
C CYS A 129 -4.25 23.22 2.14
N ALA A 130 -4.52 21.97 1.80
CA ALA A 130 -3.83 20.81 2.37
C ALA A 130 -2.33 20.82 2.04
N GLY A 131 -1.97 21.18 0.80
CA GLY A 131 -0.58 21.36 0.38
C GLY A 131 0.12 22.50 1.12
N ALA A 132 -0.56 23.65 1.29
CA ALA A 132 -0.03 24.77 2.06
C ALA A 132 0.21 24.41 3.53
N LEU A 133 -0.70 23.65 4.15
CA LEU A 133 -0.53 23.13 5.51
C LEU A 133 0.67 22.17 5.60
N ALA A 134 0.86 21.30 4.61
CA ALA A 134 2.00 20.40 4.55
C ALA A 134 3.33 21.16 4.41
N ILE A 135 3.39 22.19 3.56
CA ILE A 135 4.55 23.06 3.38
C ILE A 135 4.85 23.81 4.70
N TRP A 136 3.80 24.35 5.34
CA TRP A 136 3.95 24.99 6.63
C TRP A 136 4.50 24.02 7.69
N TRP A 137 3.98 22.78 7.74
CA TRP A 137 4.47 21.77 8.68
C TRP A 137 5.95 21.46 8.48
N VAL A 138 6.40 21.27 7.23
CA VAL A 138 7.82 21.04 6.92
C VAL A 138 8.69 22.19 7.41
N GLY A 139 8.31 23.44 7.10
CA GLY A 139 9.08 24.62 7.51
C GLY A 139 9.05 24.87 9.02
N PHE A 140 7.91 24.55 9.68
CA PHE A 140 7.74 24.70 11.13
C PHE A 140 8.49 23.61 11.91
N ALA A 141 8.37 22.36 11.47
CA ALA A 141 8.87 21.22 12.21
C ALA A 141 10.39 21.04 12.08
N GLY A 142 10.98 21.38 10.93
CA GLY A 142 12.42 21.30 10.69
C GLY A 142 13.02 19.91 10.94
N LEU A 143 12.23 18.84 10.72
CA LEU A 143 12.60 17.48 11.09
C LEU A 143 13.70 16.92 10.17
N LEU A 144 14.73 16.35 10.76
CA LEU A 144 15.83 15.72 10.06
C LEU A 144 15.56 14.22 9.83
N PRO A 145 16.02 13.64 8.71
CA PRO A 145 15.85 12.22 8.43
C PRO A 145 16.58 11.35 9.44
N LEU A 146 15.97 10.22 9.81
CA LEU A 146 16.54 9.22 10.70
C LEU A 146 16.58 7.83 10.02
N THR A 147 17.28 6.89 10.64
CA THR A 147 17.37 5.50 10.22
C THR A 147 17.73 5.35 8.73
N ASP A 148 17.09 4.51 7.98
CA ASP A 148 17.35 4.27 6.55
C ASP A 148 17.28 5.53 5.69
N ALA A 149 16.36 6.46 6.01
CA ALA A 149 16.23 7.72 5.30
C ALA A 149 17.48 8.60 5.49
N LYS A 150 18.10 8.57 6.69
CA LYS A 150 19.39 9.22 6.97
C LYS A 150 20.53 8.53 6.23
N TRP A 151 20.62 7.20 6.34
CA TRP A 151 21.73 6.45 5.75
C TRP A 151 21.77 6.55 4.24
N THR A 152 20.62 6.54 3.55
CA THR A 152 20.56 6.76 2.10
C THR A 152 21.02 8.17 1.72
N ARG A 153 20.65 9.18 2.54
CA ARG A 153 21.12 10.57 2.32
C ARG A 153 22.62 10.71 2.57
N GLU A 154 23.13 10.18 3.68
CA GLU A 154 24.56 10.22 4.00
C GLU A 154 25.41 9.49 2.94
N SER A 155 24.87 8.38 2.39
CA SER A 155 25.52 7.69 1.27
C SER A 155 25.64 8.57 0.03
N ALA A 156 24.57 9.29 -0.32
CA ALA A 156 24.57 10.23 -1.45
C ALA A 156 25.49 11.44 -1.21
N LEU A 157 25.45 11.99 0.00
CA LEU A 157 26.30 13.12 0.41
C LEU A 157 27.78 12.73 0.41
N GLY A 158 28.12 11.55 0.94
CA GLY A 158 29.48 11.02 0.93
C GLY A 158 30.05 10.95 -0.48
N LEU A 159 29.29 10.46 -1.46
CA LEU A 159 29.74 10.44 -2.87
C LEU A 159 30.01 11.84 -3.43
N LEU A 160 29.19 12.84 -3.10
CA LEU A 160 29.41 14.22 -3.52
C LEU A 160 30.68 14.83 -2.90
N GLN A 161 31.04 14.34 -1.72
CA GLN A 161 32.26 14.75 -1.00
C GLN A 161 33.50 13.91 -1.34
N GLY A 162 33.33 12.90 -2.22
CA GLY A 162 34.44 12.02 -2.64
C GLY A 162 34.70 10.84 -1.71
N TYR A 163 33.73 10.50 -0.81
CA TYR A 163 33.87 9.37 0.12
C TYR A 163 33.02 8.18 -0.34
N SER A 164 33.61 6.96 -0.34
CA SER A 164 32.94 5.72 -0.71
C SER A 164 32.59 4.81 0.48
N TYR A 165 32.87 5.22 1.71
CA TYR A 165 32.70 4.42 2.92
C TYR A 165 31.34 3.69 3.02
N TRP A 166 30.25 4.36 2.66
CA TRP A 166 28.89 3.77 2.72
C TRP A 166 28.66 2.63 1.74
N PHE A 167 29.55 2.44 0.75
CA PHE A 167 29.47 1.43 -0.31
C PHE A 167 30.45 0.27 -0.11
N GLU A 168 31.35 0.36 0.87
CA GLU A 168 32.32 -0.69 1.20
C GLU A 168 31.61 -1.94 1.71
N ASN A 169 32.27 -3.10 1.61
CA ASN A 169 31.67 -4.37 2.02
C ASN A 169 31.30 -4.36 3.50
N GLY A 170 30.02 -4.64 3.80
CA GLY A 170 29.44 -4.60 5.12
C GLY A 170 28.93 -3.23 5.57
N SER A 171 29.06 -2.19 4.73
CA SER A 171 28.44 -0.88 4.96
C SER A 171 27.01 -0.85 4.39
N TYR A 172 26.25 0.20 4.72
CA TYR A 172 24.80 0.28 4.49
C TYR A 172 24.39 -0.01 3.04
N MET A 173 25.02 0.61 2.04
CA MET A 173 24.64 0.41 0.63
C MET A 173 25.04 -0.97 0.09
N SER A 174 26.11 -1.55 0.62
CA SER A 174 26.52 -2.92 0.29
C SER A 174 25.52 -3.96 0.83
N ILE A 175 24.95 -3.70 2.02
CA ILE A 175 23.95 -4.54 2.68
C ILE A 175 22.56 -4.37 2.02
N TYR A 176 22.22 -3.12 1.64
CA TYR A 176 20.92 -2.76 1.05
C TYR A 176 21.04 -2.20 -0.37
N PRO A 177 21.58 -2.94 -1.34
CA PRO A 177 21.79 -2.45 -2.71
C PRO A 177 20.48 -2.02 -3.40
N HIS A 178 19.34 -2.52 -2.97
CA HIS A 178 18.02 -2.12 -3.46
C HIS A 178 17.66 -0.66 -3.11
N GLN A 179 18.37 -0.02 -2.17
CA GLN A 179 18.23 1.41 -1.85
C GLN A 179 19.01 2.33 -2.81
N SER A 180 19.79 1.76 -3.74
CA SER A 180 20.59 2.55 -4.70
C SER A 180 19.74 3.52 -5.52
N GLY A 181 18.48 3.19 -5.81
CA GLY A 181 17.59 4.09 -6.53
C GLY A 181 17.21 5.33 -5.73
N LEU A 182 16.94 5.18 -4.45
CA LEU A 182 16.66 6.29 -3.54
C LEU A 182 17.94 7.12 -3.31
N ALA A 183 19.09 6.48 -3.10
CA ALA A 183 20.37 7.16 -2.93
C ALA A 183 20.77 7.95 -4.19
N LEU A 184 20.55 7.40 -5.40
CA LEU A 184 20.76 8.11 -6.66
C LEU A 184 19.84 9.34 -6.77
N TYR A 185 18.58 9.20 -6.42
CA TYR A 185 17.65 10.32 -6.41
C TYR A 185 18.12 11.42 -5.43
N GLN A 186 18.54 11.06 -4.23
CA GLN A 186 19.10 12.01 -3.26
C GLN A 186 20.40 12.63 -3.75
N TYR A 187 21.30 11.86 -4.36
CA TYR A 187 22.53 12.36 -4.98
C TYR A 187 22.23 13.48 -6.01
N LEU A 188 21.24 13.26 -6.89
CA LEU A 188 20.83 14.26 -7.87
C LEU A 188 20.21 15.50 -7.21
N LEU A 189 19.38 15.34 -6.17
CA LEU A 189 18.82 16.49 -5.46
C LEU A 189 19.90 17.32 -4.76
N LEU A 190 20.81 16.69 -4.05
CA LEU A 190 21.88 17.36 -3.32
C LEU A 190 22.87 18.05 -4.28
N SER A 191 23.14 17.47 -5.46
CA SER A 191 24.00 18.09 -6.48
C SER A 191 23.38 19.34 -7.10
N VAL A 192 22.05 19.41 -7.21
CA VAL A 192 21.33 20.54 -7.83
C VAL A 192 20.98 21.64 -6.82
N PHE A 193 20.51 21.26 -5.63
CA PHE A 193 19.98 22.19 -4.64
C PHE A 193 20.93 22.51 -3.49
N GLY A 194 22.12 21.91 -3.48
CA GLY A 194 23.15 22.08 -2.46
C GLY A 194 23.18 20.96 -1.43
N GLN A 195 24.39 20.68 -0.92
CA GLN A 195 24.65 19.55 -0.02
C GLN A 195 23.98 19.70 1.35
N ASP A 196 23.77 20.92 1.81
CA ASP A 196 23.15 21.23 3.10
C ASP A 196 21.61 21.26 3.02
N ASN A 197 21.04 21.12 1.82
CA ASN A 197 19.60 21.22 1.61
C ASN A 197 18.87 19.94 1.99
N VAL A 198 18.49 19.82 3.25
CA VAL A 198 17.71 18.68 3.79
C VAL A 198 16.23 18.77 3.41
N ILE A 199 15.70 19.99 3.24
CA ILE A 199 14.26 20.27 3.14
C ILE A 199 13.72 20.04 1.73
N CYS A 200 14.56 20.10 0.70
CA CYS A 200 14.12 20.01 -0.70
C CYS A 200 13.27 18.75 -0.97
N PHE A 201 13.71 17.60 -0.51
CA PHE A 201 12.94 16.36 -0.67
C PHE A 201 11.59 16.40 0.06
N GLN A 202 11.52 17.03 1.24
CA GLN A 202 10.28 17.18 1.99
C GLN A 202 9.28 18.07 1.24
N TYR A 203 9.74 19.16 0.60
CA TYR A 203 8.87 19.98 -0.27
C TYR A 203 8.38 19.22 -1.51
N ILE A 204 9.22 18.36 -2.10
CA ILE A 204 8.78 17.46 -3.17
C ILE A 204 7.70 16.49 -2.65
N ASN A 205 7.84 15.99 -1.42
CA ASN A 205 6.80 15.17 -0.78
C ASN A 205 5.50 15.96 -0.55
N CYS A 206 5.55 17.27 -0.24
CA CYS A 206 4.34 18.10 -0.16
C CYS A 206 3.61 18.16 -1.52
N PHE A 207 4.37 18.31 -2.60
CA PHE A 207 3.78 18.24 -3.95
C PHE A 207 3.24 16.84 -4.24
N ALA A 208 3.97 15.78 -3.89
CA ALA A 208 3.49 14.40 -4.04
C ALA A 208 2.18 14.15 -3.27
N TYR A 209 2.05 14.69 -2.06
CA TYR A 209 0.80 14.64 -1.28
C TYR A 209 -0.37 15.28 -2.05
N MET A 210 -0.18 16.46 -2.63
CA MET A 210 -1.23 17.10 -3.45
C MET A 210 -1.59 16.25 -4.67
N VAL A 211 -0.60 15.63 -5.34
CA VAL A 211 -0.82 14.73 -6.47
C VAL A 211 -1.62 13.48 -6.05
N ILE A 212 -1.36 12.92 -4.88
CA ILE A 212 -2.13 11.79 -4.33
C ILE A 212 -3.59 12.18 -4.14
N LEU A 213 -3.87 13.32 -3.48
CA LEU A 213 -5.23 13.82 -3.28
C LEU A 213 -5.95 14.09 -4.61
N TRP A 214 -5.24 14.66 -5.59
CA TRP A 214 -5.76 14.84 -6.94
C TRP A 214 -6.08 13.50 -7.61
N ALA A 215 -5.17 12.53 -7.54
CA ALA A 215 -5.33 11.23 -8.18
C ALA A 215 -6.51 10.44 -7.60
N MET A 216 -6.74 10.50 -6.29
CA MET A 216 -7.92 9.90 -5.64
C MET A 216 -9.23 10.38 -6.28
N GLY A 217 -9.35 11.69 -6.52
CA GLY A 217 -10.53 12.23 -7.18
C GLY A 217 -10.61 11.85 -8.65
N GLU A 218 -9.48 11.74 -9.37
CA GLU A 218 -9.45 11.29 -10.77
C GLU A 218 -9.89 9.82 -10.91
N PHE A 219 -9.48 8.94 -9.99
CA PHE A 219 -10.02 7.58 -9.93
C PHE A 219 -11.54 7.58 -9.71
N SER A 220 -12.02 8.46 -8.83
CA SER A 220 -13.46 8.61 -8.59
C SER A 220 -14.21 9.01 -9.87
N TYR A 221 -13.68 9.92 -10.67
CA TYR A 221 -14.24 10.25 -11.99
C TYR A 221 -14.18 9.06 -12.96
N LEU A 222 -13.07 8.35 -13.00
CA LEU A 222 -12.94 7.14 -13.83
C LEU A 222 -13.99 6.08 -13.47
N PHE A 223 -14.35 5.96 -12.19
CA PHE A 223 -15.39 5.04 -11.70
C PHE A 223 -16.82 5.55 -11.92
N GLY A 224 -16.97 6.75 -12.51
CA GLY A 224 -18.28 7.33 -12.85
C GLY A 224 -18.91 8.17 -11.74
N MET A 225 -18.20 8.46 -10.65
CA MET A 225 -18.70 9.36 -9.63
C MET A 225 -18.79 10.80 -10.16
N LYS A 226 -19.76 11.55 -9.66
CA LYS A 226 -19.95 12.97 -9.97
C LYS A 226 -19.02 13.85 -9.11
N ASP A 227 -18.93 15.15 -9.42
CA ASP A 227 -18.07 16.13 -8.72
C ASP A 227 -18.17 16.04 -7.19
N ARG A 228 -19.37 15.81 -6.66
CA ARG A 228 -19.60 15.64 -5.21
C ARG A 228 -18.92 14.39 -4.66
N GLY A 229 -18.97 13.26 -5.39
CA GLY A 229 -18.28 12.02 -4.98
C GLY A 229 -16.77 12.19 -4.99
N CYS A 230 -16.24 12.87 -6.02
CA CYS A 230 -14.82 13.18 -6.14
C CYS A 230 -14.33 14.11 -5.02
N LEU A 231 -15.12 15.15 -4.68
CA LEU A 231 -14.83 16.02 -3.55
C LEU A 231 -14.85 15.24 -2.22
N ALA A 232 -15.84 14.37 -2.02
CA ALA A 232 -15.92 13.55 -0.81
C ALA A 232 -14.70 12.65 -0.62
N VAL A 233 -14.19 12.02 -1.69
CA VAL A 233 -12.97 11.19 -1.63
C VAL A 233 -11.74 12.04 -1.33
N THR A 234 -11.65 13.27 -1.89
CA THR A 234 -10.57 14.20 -1.55
C THR A 234 -10.62 14.60 -0.08
N ILE A 235 -11.82 14.88 0.46
CA ILE A 235 -12.02 15.16 1.90
C ILE A 235 -11.57 13.97 2.75
N LEU A 236 -11.96 12.75 2.39
CA LEU A 236 -11.51 11.54 3.11
C LEU A 236 -9.98 11.43 3.12
N GLY A 237 -9.32 11.75 1.99
CA GLY A 237 -7.86 11.77 1.91
C GLY A 237 -7.21 12.82 2.81
N ILE A 238 -7.86 13.99 3.01
CA ILE A 238 -7.39 15.04 3.91
C ILE A 238 -7.68 14.67 5.38
N LEU A 239 -8.84 14.09 5.68
CA LEU A 239 -9.19 13.60 7.02
C LEU A 239 -8.26 12.45 7.46
N PHE A 240 -7.71 11.71 6.53
CA PHE A 240 -6.61 10.79 6.79
C PHE A 240 -5.30 11.58 6.91
N TYR A 241 -5.20 12.41 7.95
CA TYR A 241 -4.06 13.30 8.19
C TYR A 241 -2.70 12.58 8.35
N PRO A 242 -2.57 11.29 8.70
CA PRO A 242 -1.29 10.59 8.66
C PRO A 242 -0.58 10.72 7.31
N LEU A 243 -1.34 10.77 6.20
CA LEU A 243 -0.79 10.98 4.86
C LEU A 243 -0.02 12.31 4.74
N MET A 244 -0.52 13.38 5.39
CA MET A 244 0.17 14.68 5.43
C MET A 244 1.47 14.59 6.23
N PHE A 245 1.48 13.90 7.38
CA PHE A 245 2.68 13.78 8.21
C PHE A 245 3.81 12.97 7.57
N TYR A 246 3.51 12.18 6.56
CA TYR A 246 4.54 11.51 5.75
C TYR A 246 5.40 12.46 4.89
N VAL A 247 5.05 13.75 4.76
CA VAL A 247 5.84 14.70 3.96
C VAL A 247 7.26 14.90 4.50
N THR A 248 7.44 14.75 5.82
CA THR A 248 8.75 14.84 6.48
C THR A 248 9.61 13.58 6.28
N PHE A 249 8.99 12.45 5.90
CA PHE A 249 9.67 11.17 5.77
C PHE A 249 10.27 10.98 4.37
N VAL A 250 11.55 11.26 4.23
CA VAL A 250 12.28 11.26 2.94
C VAL A 250 12.78 9.87 2.53
N TYR A 251 11.89 8.88 2.61
CA TYR A 251 12.16 7.48 2.29
C TYR A 251 11.40 6.96 1.05
N GLY A 252 10.99 7.88 0.18
CA GLY A 252 10.36 7.56 -1.10
C GLY A 252 8.89 7.14 -1.03
N THR A 253 8.26 7.08 0.16
CA THR A 253 6.90 6.58 0.33
C THR A 253 5.87 7.43 -0.40
N LEU A 254 5.82 8.76 -0.16
CA LEU A 254 4.85 9.64 -0.82
C LEU A 254 5.13 9.83 -2.31
N LEU A 255 6.40 10.08 -2.65
CA LEU A 255 6.78 10.29 -4.04
C LEU A 255 6.49 9.05 -4.89
N GLY A 256 6.86 7.86 -4.39
CA GLY A 256 6.56 6.60 -5.07
C GLY A 256 5.06 6.34 -5.21
N LEU A 257 4.24 6.67 -4.19
CA LEU A 257 2.79 6.55 -4.27
C LEU A 257 2.19 7.51 -5.32
N ALA A 258 2.61 8.78 -5.33
CA ALA A 258 2.15 9.77 -6.30
C ALA A 258 2.46 9.36 -7.74
N LEU A 259 3.70 8.89 -7.98
CA LEU A 259 4.12 8.36 -9.27
C LEU A 259 3.32 7.11 -9.66
N SER A 260 3.12 6.18 -8.72
CA SER A 260 2.35 4.97 -8.97
C SER A 260 0.91 5.27 -9.31
N MET A 261 0.22 6.10 -8.52
CA MET A 261 -1.17 6.48 -8.79
C MET A 261 -1.32 7.22 -10.14
N THR A 262 -0.37 8.09 -10.49
CA THR A 262 -0.32 8.76 -11.79
C THR A 262 -0.13 7.73 -12.92
N GLY A 263 0.81 6.80 -12.76
CA GLY A 263 1.06 5.73 -13.73
C GLY A 263 -0.18 4.84 -13.94
N LEU A 264 -0.88 4.47 -12.86
CA LEU A 264 -2.16 3.72 -12.92
C LEU A 264 -3.23 4.49 -13.71
N LEU A 265 -3.43 5.79 -13.42
CA LEU A 265 -4.39 6.62 -14.14
C LEU A 265 -4.09 6.67 -15.64
N LEU A 266 -2.82 6.79 -16.00
CA LEU A 266 -2.38 6.81 -17.40
C LEU A 266 -2.57 5.44 -18.08
N ALA A 267 -2.31 4.33 -17.39
CA ALA A 267 -2.54 2.97 -17.89
C ALA A 267 -4.04 2.73 -18.16
N ILE A 268 -4.91 3.11 -17.23
CA ILE A 268 -6.36 3.01 -17.41
C ILE A 268 -6.82 3.85 -18.60
N ARG A 269 -6.40 5.12 -18.67
CA ARG A 269 -6.74 6.01 -19.78
C ARG A 269 -6.18 5.54 -21.12
N PHE A 270 -5.03 4.85 -21.11
CA PHE A 270 -4.51 4.18 -22.31
C PHE A 270 -5.45 3.05 -22.76
N CYS A 271 -5.90 2.20 -21.87
CA CYS A 271 -6.81 1.10 -22.19
C CYS A 271 -8.20 1.58 -22.67
N GLU A 272 -8.65 2.76 -22.22
CA GLU A 272 -9.93 3.36 -22.60
C GLU A 272 -9.86 4.15 -23.90
N LYS A 273 -8.82 4.98 -24.07
CA LYS A 273 -8.74 6.02 -25.11
C LYS A 273 -7.56 5.84 -26.07
N GLY A 274 -6.67 4.87 -25.81
CA GLY A 274 -5.42 4.70 -26.56
C GLY A 274 -4.42 5.85 -26.31
N GLY A 275 -3.47 6.01 -27.24
CA GLY A 275 -2.45 7.07 -27.24
C GLY A 275 -1.11 6.60 -26.66
N TRP A 276 -0.10 6.46 -27.53
CA TRP A 276 1.23 5.96 -27.17
C TRP A 276 1.91 6.75 -26.02
N HIS A 277 1.70 8.10 -25.99
CA HIS A 277 2.23 8.95 -24.93
C HIS A 277 1.76 8.54 -23.54
N ARG A 278 0.49 8.09 -23.38
CA ARG A 278 -0.04 7.58 -22.12
C ARG A 278 0.67 6.29 -21.69
N ALA A 279 0.98 5.40 -22.65
CA ALA A 279 1.74 4.18 -22.39
C ALA A 279 3.15 4.50 -21.89
N VAL A 280 3.86 5.43 -22.58
CA VAL A 280 5.22 5.85 -22.24
C VAL A 280 5.26 6.51 -20.86
N PHE A 281 4.42 7.49 -20.61
CA PHE A 281 4.40 8.20 -19.32
C PHE A 281 3.91 7.31 -18.16
N SER A 282 3.01 6.35 -18.42
CA SER A 282 2.63 5.35 -17.43
C SER A 282 3.81 4.48 -17.05
N ALA A 283 4.52 3.94 -18.04
CA ALA A 283 5.68 3.10 -17.81
C ALA A 283 6.81 3.87 -17.10
N LEU A 284 7.06 5.12 -17.51
CA LEU A 284 8.06 5.97 -16.86
C LEU A 284 7.72 6.25 -15.40
N ALA A 285 6.48 6.67 -15.11
CA ALA A 285 6.05 6.97 -13.75
C ALA A 285 6.14 5.75 -12.83
N LEU A 286 5.68 4.59 -13.29
CA LEU A 286 5.76 3.34 -12.52
C LEU A 286 7.21 2.86 -12.32
N SER A 287 8.06 3.00 -13.33
CA SER A 287 9.47 2.64 -13.23
C SER A 287 10.22 3.55 -12.26
N LEU A 288 9.96 4.86 -12.28
CA LEU A 288 10.51 5.80 -11.32
C LEU A 288 10.01 5.53 -9.88
N ALA A 289 8.75 5.13 -9.72
CA ALA A 289 8.22 4.73 -8.42
C ALA A 289 8.99 3.54 -7.84
N VAL A 290 9.23 2.50 -8.66
CA VAL A 290 10.00 1.30 -8.27
C VAL A 290 11.47 1.65 -8.00
N MET A 291 12.08 2.52 -8.82
CA MET A 291 13.45 3.00 -8.61
C MET A 291 13.61 3.65 -7.23
N ILE A 292 12.66 4.51 -6.84
CA ILE A 292 12.70 5.24 -5.57
C ILE A 292 12.37 4.30 -4.40
N LYS A 293 11.39 3.39 -4.57
CA LYS A 293 11.00 2.43 -3.53
C LYS A 293 10.51 1.13 -4.14
N PRO A 294 11.27 0.03 -4.01
CA PRO A 294 10.97 -1.26 -4.64
C PRO A 294 9.58 -1.84 -4.32
N ASN A 295 8.99 -1.49 -3.16
CA ASN A 295 7.64 -1.96 -2.77
C ASN A 295 6.56 -1.64 -3.82
N TYR A 296 6.79 -0.65 -4.69
CA TYR A 296 5.86 -0.31 -5.78
C TYR A 296 5.89 -1.28 -6.97
N GLU A 297 6.75 -2.32 -6.96
CA GLU A 297 6.68 -3.42 -7.92
C GLU A 297 5.30 -4.09 -7.95
N ILE A 298 4.60 -4.16 -6.81
CA ILE A 298 3.24 -4.72 -6.73
C ILE A 298 2.25 -3.93 -7.58
N PHE A 299 2.42 -2.60 -7.65
CA PHE A 299 1.61 -1.74 -8.53
C PHE A 299 1.91 -2.03 -10.00
N VAL A 300 3.18 -2.23 -10.36
CA VAL A 300 3.58 -2.62 -11.73
C VAL A 300 2.99 -3.96 -12.12
N VAL A 301 3.06 -4.97 -11.23
CA VAL A 301 2.45 -6.29 -11.46
C VAL A 301 0.94 -6.16 -11.65
N GLY A 302 0.25 -5.36 -10.82
CA GLY A 302 -1.17 -5.08 -10.98
C GLY A 302 -1.50 -4.48 -12.35
N VAL A 303 -0.71 -3.51 -12.83
CA VAL A 303 -0.88 -2.90 -14.15
C VAL A 303 -0.61 -3.90 -15.27
N LEU A 304 0.42 -4.73 -15.16
CA LEU A 304 0.70 -5.77 -16.15
C LEU A 304 -0.48 -6.75 -16.29
N LEU A 305 -1.04 -7.21 -15.16
CA LEU A 305 -2.24 -8.07 -15.16
C LEU A 305 -3.44 -7.36 -15.79
N TYR A 306 -3.64 -6.08 -15.50
CA TYR A 306 -4.72 -5.28 -16.08
C TYR A 306 -4.56 -5.08 -17.60
N LEU A 307 -3.34 -4.80 -18.07
CA LEU A 307 -3.05 -4.64 -19.50
C LEU A 307 -3.29 -5.94 -20.25
N VAL A 308 -2.81 -7.06 -19.71
CA VAL A 308 -3.04 -8.40 -20.27
C VAL A 308 -4.54 -8.69 -20.33
N TYR A 309 -5.26 -8.50 -19.24
CA TYR A 309 -6.70 -8.70 -19.17
C TYR A 309 -7.44 -7.83 -20.20
N SER A 310 -7.12 -6.52 -20.26
CA SER A 310 -7.72 -5.58 -21.20
C SER A 310 -7.40 -5.95 -22.67
N GLY A 311 -6.18 -6.40 -22.94
CA GLY A 311 -5.77 -6.86 -24.26
C GLY A 311 -6.55 -8.09 -24.71
N LEU A 312 -6.76 -9.04 -23.81
CA LEU A 312 -7.54 -10.26 -24.07
C LEU A 312 -9.01 -9.94 -24.31
N MET A 313 -9.62 -9.07 -23.48
CA MET A 313 -11.04 -8.71 -23.61
C MET A 313 -11.33 -7.91 -24.87
N LYS A 314 -10.54 -6.88 -25.14
CA LYS A 314 -10.75 -5.95 -26.27
C LYS A 314 -10.06 -6.39 -27.56
N GLN A 315 -9.32 -7.53 -27.54
CA GLN A 315 -8.47 -7.98 -28.65
C GLN A 315 -7.51 -6.87 -29.15
N ASN A 316 -7.06 -6.02 -28.25
CA ASN A 316 -6.23 -4.88 -28.58
C ASN A 316 -4.75 -5.23 -28.47
N LYS A 317 -4.07 -5.46 -29.59
CA LYS A 317 -2.62 -5.71 -29.63
C LYS A 317 -1.79 -4.48 -29.21
N GLY A 318 -2.35 -3.30 -29.19
CA GLY A 318 -1.68 -2.07 -28.75
C GLY A 318 -1.19 -2.13 -27.31
N VAL A 319 -1.73 -3.03 -26.47
CA VAL A 319 -1.27 -3.24 -25.08
C VAL A 319 0.13 -3.85 -25.00
N LEU A 320 0.65 -4.44 -26.07
CA LEU A 320 2.01 -5.00 -26.10
C LEU A 320 3.08 -3.91 -25.89
N LEU A 321 2.85 -2.70 -26.40
CA LEU A 321 3.77 -1.58 -26.20
C LEU A 321 3.93 -1.21 -24.70
N PRO A 322 2.86 -0.88 -23.95
CA PRO A 322 3.03 -0.57 -22.53
C PRO A 322 3.55 -1.76 -21.71
N ILE A 323 3.20 -3.00 -22.05
CA ILE A 323 3.76 -4.19 -21.39
C ILE A 323 5.27 -4.23 -21.60
N PHE A 324 5.75 -4.09 -22.83
CA PHE A 324 7.17 -4.06 -23.16
C PHE A 324 7.90 -2.93 -22.42
N LEU A 325 7.35 -1.70 -22.47
CA LEU A 325 7.92 -0.54 -21.80
C LEU A 325 8.00 -0.72 -20.27
N LEU A 326 6.96 -1.31 -19.66
CA LEU A 326 6.97 -1.60 -18.22
C LEU A 326 8.02 -2.65 -17.85
N LEU A 327 8.18 -3.71 -18.63
CA LEU A 327 9.19 -4.73 -18.36
C LEU A 327 10.61 -4.19 -18.50
N VAL A 328 10.88 -3.41 -19.56
CA VAL A 328 12.17 -2.74 -19.75
C VAL A 328 12.41 -1.69 -18.64
N GLY A 329 11.39 -0.90 -18.33
CA GLY A 329 11.46 0.10 -17.28
C GLY A 329 11.70 -0.50 -15.89
N LEU A 330 11.06 -1.63 -15.57
CA LEU A 330 11.28 -2.35 -14.31
C LEU A 330 12.72 -2.89 -14.21
N MET A 331 13.24 -3.47 -15.30
CA MET A 331 14.65 -3.91 -15.35
C MET A 331 15.62 -2.73 -15.18
N ALA A 332 15.36 -1.61 -15.84
CA ALA A 332 16.16 -0.41 -15.69
C ALA A 332 16.09 0.15 -14.26
N ALA A 333 14.89 0.28 -13.70
CA ALA A 333 14.66 0.82 -12.35
C ALA A 333 15.38 0.02 -11.24
N THR A 334 15.48 -1.30 -11.40
CA THR A 334 16.10 -2.17 -10.38
C THR A 334 17.60 -2.34 -10.55
N ARG A 335 18.14 -2.24 -11.78
CA ARG A 335 19.57 -2.53 -12.04
C ARG A 335 20.42 -1.31 -12.32
N LEU A 336 19.87 -0.31 -13.05
CA LEU A 336 20.65 0.85 -13.47
C LEU A 336 21.15 1.69 -12.29
N PRO A 337 20.34 1.97 -11.23
CA PRO A 337 20.83 2.71 -10.08
C PRO A 337 21.99 2.01 -9.36
N ILE A 338 21.92 0.68 -9.22
CA ILE A 338 23.02 -0.11 -8.62
C ILE A 338 24.29 0.08 -9.44
N LYS A 339 24.22 -0.06 -10.77
CA LYS A 339 25.39 0.10 -11.65
C LYS A 339 25.96 1.51 -11.62
N ILE A 340 25.11 2.53 -11.56
CA ILE A 340 25.56 3.93 -11.44
C ILE A 340 26.27 4.13 -10.10
N MET A 341 25.72 3.62 -9.00
CA MET A 341 26.32 3.74 -7.67
C MET A 341 27.64 2.97 -7.58
N GLU A 342 27.75 1.78 -8.18
CA GLU A 342 29.01 1.04 -8.30
C GLU A 342 30.07 1.86 -9.05
N GLN A 343 29.69 2.52 -10.15
CA GLN A 343 30.62 3.37 -10.91
C GLN A 343 31.07 4.62 -10.16
N LEU A 344 30.13 5.29 -9.45
CA LEU A 344 30.43 6.49 -8.69
C LEU A 344 31.28 6.21 -7.44
N SER A 345 31.04 5.09 -6.76
CA SER A 345 31.74 4.72 -5.53
C SER A 345 33.04 3.94 -5.77
N GLY A 346 33.20 3.30 -6.94
CA GLY A 346 34.28 2.35 -7.20
C GLY A 346 34.11 0.99 -6.46
N CYS A 347 32.98 0.78 -5.75
CA CYS A 347 32.71 -0.41 -4.97
C CYS A 347 31.71 -1.34 -5.68
N THR A 348 31.77 -2.64 -5.42
CA THR A 348 30.78 -3.62 -5.91
C THR A 348 29.69 -3.88 -4.88
N LEU A 349 28.43 -3.89 -5.29
CA LEU A 349 27.27 -4.04 -4.41
C LEU A 349 26.65 -5.45 -4.52
N ASN A 350 27.46 -6.50 -4.50
CA ASN A 350 27.03 -7.88 -4.75
C ASN A 350 26.66 -8.68 -3.48
N ASN A 351 26.96 -8.20 -2.29
CA ASN A 351 26.81 -8.89 -1.00
C ASN A 351 25.65 -8.38 -0.16
N GLY A 352 24.56 -7.95 -0.81
CA GLY A 352 23.34 -7.54 -0.08
C GLY A 352 22.65 -8.72 0.61
N TYR A 353 21.87 -8.42 1.65
CA TYR A 353 21.10 -9.44 2.34
C TYR A 353 20.21 -10.22 1.37
N PRO A 354 20.22 -11.56 1.44
CA PRO A 354 19.38 -12.39 0.59
C PRO A 354 17.89 -12.22 0.94
N THR A 355 17.04 -12.38 -0.05
CA THR A 355 15.58 -12.26 0.09
C THR A 355 14.99 -13.18 1.16
N SER A 356 15.62 -14.34 1.38
CA SER A 356 15.23 -15.31 2.40
C SER A 356 15.24 -14.74 3.82
N THR A 357 16.12 -13.78 4.15
CA THR A 357 16.17 -13.17 5.49
C THR A 357 14.91 -12.38 5.81
N TRP A 358 14.34 -11.64 4.82
CA TRP A 358 13.05 -10.94 5.01
C TRP A 358 11.87 -11.89 5.13
N LEU A 359 11.93 -13.06 4.48
CA LEU A 359 10.90 -14.09 4.65
C LEU A 359 10.97 -14.72 6.04
N VAL A 360 12.17 -14.98 6.55
CA VAL A 360 12.35 -15.47 7.93
C VAL A 360 11.80 -14.46 8.90
N MET A 361 12.27 -13.19 8.87
CA MET A 361 11.75 -12.13 9.75
C MET A 361 10.23 -11.98 9.60
N GLY A 362 9.74 -11.98 8.36
CA GLY A 362 8.32 -11.84 8.06
C GLY A 362 7.44 -12.98 8.59
N LEU A 363 8.00 -14.14 8.92
CA LEU A 363 7.29 -15.32 9.43
C LEU A 363 7.66 -15.66 10.88
N THR A 364 8.53 -14.88 11.52
CA THR A 364 8.94 -15.11 12.90
C THR A 364 8.02 -14.36 13.86
N ASP A 365 7.60 -15.05 14.93
CA ASP A 365 6.96 -14.49 16.11
C ASP A 365 8.05 -14.34 17.18
N CYS A 366 8.43 -13.12 17.50
CA CYS A 366 9.52 -12.81 18.44
C CYS A 366 8.94 -11.95 19.58
N GLU A 367 9.32 -12.26 20.83
CA GLU A 367 8.87 -11.50 21.99
C GLU A 367 9.39 -10.05 22.03
N GLU A 368 10.53 -9.81 21.37
CA GLU A 368 11.19 -8.50 21.36
C GLU A 368 10.63 -7.53 20.32
N THR A 369 9.83 -8.03 19.37
CA THR A 369 9.26 -7.22 18.28
C THR A 369 7.82 -7.63 17.97
N SER A 370 7.10 -6.78 17.24
CA SER A 370 5.79 -7.16 16.73
C SER A 370 5.89 -8.35 15.75
N PRO A 371 4.88 -9.23 15.66
CA PRO A 371 4.91 -10.41 14.82
C PRO A 371 5.26 -10.10 13.35
N GLY A 372 6.33 -10.71 12.86
CA GLY A 372 6.80 -10.55 11.49
C GLY A 372 7.47 -9.21 11.18
N TRP A 373 7.87 -8.45 12.19
CA TRP A 373 8.59 -7.19 12.03
C TRP A 373 10.09 -7.39 11.90
N TRP A 374 10.81 -6.29 11.66
CA TRP A 374 12.25 -6.28 11.70
C TRP A 374 12.75 -6.77 13.06
N SER A 375 13.55 -7.81 13.03
CA SER A 375 14.39 -8.26 14.15
C SER A 375 15.84 -8.18 13.71
N ASN A 376 16.80 -8.23 14.61
CA ASN A 376 18.21 -8.22 14.23
C ASN A 376 18.68 -9.47 13.46
N TYR A 377 17.79 -10.41 13.17
CA TYR A 377 18.08 -11.68 12.49
C TYR A 377 18.96 -11.51 11.24
N ALA A 378 18.66 -10.50 10.39
CA ALA A 378 19.43 -10.28 9.18
C ALA A 378 20.87 -9.81 9.47
N ASN A 379 21.07 -8.97 10.50
CA ASN A 379 22.38 -8.52 10.94
C ASN A 379 23.18 -9.67 11.57
N ASP A 380 22.54 -10.43 12.45
CA ASP A 380 23.17 -11.52 13.20
C ASP A 380 23.63 -12.65 12.29
N THR A 381 22.76 -13.09 11.37
CA THR A 381 23.10 -14.13 10.40
C THR A 381 24.13 -13.66 9.36
N TYR A 382 24.16 -12.36 9.04
CA TYR A 382 25.21 -11.79 8.19
C TYR A 382 26.57 -11.81 8.88
N ALA A 383 26.62 -11.44 10.16
CA ALA A 383 27.84 -11.53 10.97
C ALA A 383 28.29 -13.00 11.13
N GLN A 384 27.35 -13.92 11.44
CA GLN A 384 27.61 -15.35 11.56
C GLN A 384 28.15 -15.97 10.26
N SER A 385 27.67 -15.50 9.11
CA SER A 385 28.13 -15.96 7.79
C SER A 385 29.52 -15.41 7.37
N GLY A 386 30.18 -14.63 8.22
CA GLY A 386 31.41 -13.91 7.87
C GLY A 386 31.19 -12.86 6.78
N LYS A 387 30.03 -12.20 6.76
CA LYS A 387 29.59 -11.21 5.76
C LYS A 387 29.49 -11.79 4.35
N ASN A 388 29.11 -13.06 4.23
CA ASN A 388 28.93 -13.78 2.98
C ASN A 388 27.44 -14.03 2.72
N ALA A 389 26.85 -13.35 1.73
CA ALA A 389 25.43 -13.45 1.41
C ALA A 389 25.01 -14.87 0.96
N VAL A 390 25.90 -15.68 0.37
CA VAL A 390 25.58 -17.04 -0.07
C VAL A 390 25.42 -17.97 1.15
N ILE A 391 26.34 -17.88 2.12
CA ILE A 391 26.27 -18.63 3.37
C ILE A 391 25.06 -18.16 4.19
N GLN A 392 24.84 -16.85 4.28
CA GLN A 392 23.66 -16.29 4.94
C GLN A 392 22.35 -16.81 4.35
N ASN A 393 22.27 -16.92 3.00
CA ASN A 393 21.08 -17.45 2.34
C ASN A 393 20.83 -18.93 2.70
N GLN A 394 21.89 -19.74 2.87
CA GLN A 394 21.75 -21.14 3.29
C GLN A 394 21.17 -21.22 4.71
N ILE A 395 21.73 -20.46 5.66
CA ILE A 395 21.22 -20.36 7.02
C ILE A 395 19.74 -19.96 7.02
N ALA A 396 19.41 -18.89 6.31
CA ALA A 396 18.03 -18.38 6.24
C ALA A 396 17.04 -19.37 5.60
N LEU A 397 17.46 -20.19 4.64
CA LEU A 397 16.59 -21.22 4.04
C LEU A 397 16.36 -22.41 5.00
N GLU A 398 17.35 -22.77 5.81
CA GLU A 398 17.20 -23.80 6.84
C GLU A 398 16.23 -23.33 7.94
N ASP A 399 16.38 -22.09 8.42
CA ASP A 399 15.49 -21.48 9.40
C ASP A 399 14.08 -21.33 8.88
N LEU A 400 13.92 -20.87 7.63
CA LEU A 400 12.61 -20.79 6.97
C LEU A 400 11.91 -22.16 6.92
N LYS A 401 12.66 -23.22 6.60
CA LYS A 401 12.13 -24.57 6.59
C LYS A 401 11.69 -25.02 7.99
N ALA A 402 12.48 -24.69 9.02
CA ALA A 402 12.13 -24.98 10.41
C ALA A 402 10.85 -24.26 10.84
N ILE A 403 10.72 -22.95 10.56
CA ILE A 403 9.52 -22.14 10.84
C ILE A 403 8.29 -22.74 10.16
N LEU A 404 8.36 -23.02 8.85
CA LEU A 404 7.25 -23.58 8.09
C LEU A 404 6.87 -24.98 8.62
N SER A 405 7.83 -25.80 9.00
CA SER A 405 7.58 -27.11 9.63
C SER A 405 6.87 -26.96 10.98
N GLY A 406 7.25 -25.95 11.78
CA GLY A 406 6.57 -25.61 13.03
C GLY A 406 5.11 -25.25 12.82
N TYR A 407 4.82 -24.38 11.86
CA TYR A 407 3.46 -23.98 11.51
C TYR A 407 2.62 -25.13 10.93
N LEU A 408 3.22 -26.03 10.15
CA LEU A 408 2.52 -27.23 9.67
C LEU A 408 2.15 -28.20 10.80
N ARG A 409 2.98 -28.30 11.84
CA ARG A 409 2.69 -29.12 13.02
C ARG A 409 1.63 -28.48 13.93
N ASN A 410 1.58 -27.16 13.98
CA ASN A 410 0.59 -26.40 14.74
C ASN A 410 -0.05 -25.29 13.87
N PRO A 411 -1.06 -25.62 13.03
CA PRO A 411 -1.72 -24.64 12.18
C PRO A 411 -2.43 -23.51 12.95
N PHE A 412 -2.84 -23.76 14.19
CA PHE A 412 -3.47 -22.72 15.01
C PHE A 412 -2.48 -21.63 15.44
N SER A 413 -1.22 -21.97 15.68
CA SER A 413 -0.18 -20.96 15.96
C SER A 413 0.08 -20.08 14.73
N PHE A 414 0.04 -20.64 13.51
CA PHE A 414 0.14 -19.86 12.29
C PHE A 414 -1.03 -18.90 12.10
N VAL A 415 -2.25 -19.35 12.38
CA VAL A 415 -3.44 -18.48 12.29
C VAL A 415 -3.35 -17.35 13.30
N ARG A 416 -2.95 -17.65 14.57
CA ARG A 416 -2.73 -16.64 15.60
C ARG A 416 -1.69 -15.61 15.15
N PHE A 417 -0.54 -16.08 14.68
CA PHE A 417 0.54 -15.24 14.16
C PHE A 417 0.02 -14.31 13.04
N LEU A 418 -0.70 -14.84 12.04
CA LEU A 418 -1.25 -14.03 10.94
C LEU A 418 -2.26 -12.99 11.42
N VAL A 419 -3.12 -13.32 12.39
CA VAL A 419 -4.07 -12.37 12.96
C VAL A 419 -3.34 -11.21 13.60
N LEU A 420 -2.39 -11.49 14.50
CA LEU A 420 -1.63 -10.47 15.22
C LEU A 420 -0.78 -9.63 14.26
N LYS A 421 -0.07 -10.28 13.35
CA LYS A 421 0.71 -9.61 12.31
C LYS A 421 -0.14 -8.67 11.45
N ASN A 422 -1.33 -9.11 11.03
CA ASN A 422 -2.23 -8.26 10.25
C ASN A 422 -2.82 -7.12 11.09
N ALA A 423 -3.09 -7.35 12.38
CA ALA A 423 -3.55 -6.30 13.28
C ALA A 423 -2.51 -5.18 13.40
N THR A 424 -1.22 -5.50 13.56
CA THR A 424 -0.17 -4.50 13.74
C THR A 424 0.16 -3.69 12.48
N GLN A 425 -0.24 -4.12 11.30
CA GLN A 425 0.08 -3.40 10.05
C GLN A 425 -1.14 -2.87 9.29
N TRP A 426 -2.33 -3.47 9.47
CA TRP A 426 -3.55 -3.05 8.76
C TRP A 426 -4.61 -2.43 9.68
N CYS A 427 -4.50 -2.63 11.02
CA CYS A 427 -5.37 -1.99 12.00
C CYS A 427 -4.60 -0.95 12.84
N GLU A 428 -3.53 -0.41 12.29
CA GLU A 428 -2.76 0.72 12.83
C GLU A 428 -3.15 1.99 12.03
N PRO A 429 -4.15 2.77 12.52
CA PRO A 429 -4.75 3.84 11.71
C PRO A 429 -3.84 5.04 11.51
N LEU A 430 -2.75 5.17 12.27
CA LEU A 430 -1.72 6.20 12.09
C LEU A 430 -0.65 5.79 11.08
N PHE A 431 -0.54 4.50 10.73
CA PHE A 431 0.45 3.95 9.79
C PHE A 431 1.87 4.47 10.07
N HIS A 432 2.28 4.55 11.33
CA HIS A 432 3.57 5.06 11.81
C HIS A 432 3.85 6.56 11.54
N ALA A 433 2.96 7.31 10.90
CA ALA A 433 3.24 8.68 10.48
C ALA A 433 3.59 9.61 11.64
N LEU A 434 2.80 9.59 12.72
CA LEU A 434 3.05 10.42 13.89
C LEU A 434 4.23 9.91 14.72
N TRP A 435 4.37 8.59 14.84
CA TRP A 435 5.53 7.99 15.50
C TRP A 435 6.84 8.42 14.84
N LEU A 436 6.93 8.38 13.50
CA LEU A 436 8.09 8.85 12.76
C LEU A 436 8.40 10.32 13.04
N ASN A 437 7.38 11.19 13.04
CA ASN A 437 7.57 12.62 13.36
C ASN A 437 8.01 12.81 14.82
N ASN A 438 7.45 12.04 15.76
CA ASN A 438 7.84 12.09 17.17
C ASN A 438 9.30 11.69 17.36
N VAL A 439 9.73 10.56 16.79
CA VAL A 439 11.12 10.10 16.90
C VAL A 439 12.08 11.09 16.24
N MET A 440 11.75 11.64 15.06
CA MET A 440 12.55 12.68 14.41
C MET A 440 12.63 13.95 15.27
N MET A 441 11.52 14.35 15.91
CA MET A 441 11.48 15.51 16.82
C MET A 441 12.39 15.31 18.04
N LEU A 442 12.37 14.13 18.64
CA LEU A 442 13.23 13.81 19.80
C LEU A 442 14.73 13.85 19.48
N CYS A 443 15.09 13.69 18.21
CA CYS A 443 16.48 13.76 17.75
C CYS A 443 16.89 15.14 17.22
N ASN A 444 15.97 16.12 17.19
CA ASN A 444 16.28 17.47 16.75
C ASN A 444 17.05 18.26 17.84
N GLU A 445 18.06 19.02 17.42
CA GLU A 445 18.82 19.91 18.30
C GLU A 445 17.96 21.07 18.85
N THR A 446 17.02 21.57 18.04
CA THR A 446 16.11 22.64 18.43
C THR A 446 14.78 22.05 18.87
N PRO A 447 14.36 22.22 20.13
CA PRO A 447 13.11 21.68 20.61
C PRO A 447 11.91 22.38 19.95
N MET A 448 10.91 21.60 19.55
CA MET A 448 9.65 22.14 19.08
C MET A 448 8.86 22.78 20.24
N PRO A 449 7.92 23.70 19.95
CA PRO A 449 7.01 24.23 20.98
C PRO A 449 6.23 23.13 21.69
N GLN A 450 5.92 23.35 22.96
CA GLN A 450 5.28 22.36 23.84
C GLN A 450 4.01 21.74 23.23
N TRP A 451 3.13 22.54 22.62
CA TRP A 451 1.91 22.01 21.99
C TRP A 451 2.18 20.99 20.88
N ALA A 452 3.28 21.16 20.14
CA ALA A 452 3.66 20.23 19.07
C ALA A 452 4.27 18.94 19.64
N GLN A 453 5.06 19.06 20.71
CA GLN A 453 5.57 17.92 21.46
C GLN A 453 4.41 17.10 22.06
N GLU A 454 3.43 17.76 22.69
CA GLU A 454 2.24 17.11 23.21
C GLU A 454 1.41 16.45 22.12
N PHE A 455 1.21 17.14 20.98
CA PHE A 455 0.48 16.57 19.84
C PHE A 455 1.13 15.29 19.29
N LEU A 456 2.46 15.26 19.19
CA LEU A 456 3.22 14.10 18.71
C LEU A 456 3.49 13.07 19.82
N SER A 457 3.15 13.34 21.07
CA SER A 457 3.41 12.45 22.21
C SER A 457 2.70 11.10 22.05
N THR A 458 3.27 10.07 22.65
CA THR A 458 2.72 8.71 22.58
C THR A 458 1.30 8.63 23.16
N SER A 459 1.02 9.34 24.27
CA SER A 459 -0.31 9.37 24.86
C SER A 459 -1.36 9.97 23.90
N ASN A 460 -1.03 11.07 23.21
CA ASN A 460 -1.91 11.64 22.21
C ASN A 460 -2.08 10.77 20.98
N GLN A 461 -1.02 10.06 20.54
CA GLN A 461 -1.12 9.09 19.45
C GLN A 461 -2.15 8.00 19.74
N TYR A 462 -2.27 7.54 20.98
CA TYR A 462 -3.33 6.59 21.37
C TYR A 462 -4.73 7.15 21.06
N TYR A 463 -5.05 8.37 21.53
CA TYR A 463 -6.37 8.98 21.30
C TYR A 463 -6.62 9.29 19.82
N LEU A 464 -5.59 9.73 19.11
CA LEU A 464 -5.66 9.99 17.67
C LEU A 464 -5.87 8.69 16.87
N ALA A 465 -5.23 7.59 17.27
CA ALA A 465 -5.45 6.27 16.69
C ALA A 465 -6.89 5.81 16.89
N GLN A 466 -7.44 5.96 18.13
CA GLN A 466 -8.84 5.65 18.41
C GLN A 466 -9.81 6.46 17.54
N GLY A 467 -9.57 7.74 17.35
CA GLY A 467 -10.38 8.59 16.47
C GLY A 467 -10.32 8.15 14.99
N LEU A 468 -9.12 7.82 14.51
CA LEU A 468 -8.92 7.37 13.12
C LEU A 468 -9.36 5.93 12.87
N SER A 469 -9.49 5.09 13.89
CA SER A 469 -10.01 3.72 13.75
C SER A 469 -11.41 3.71 13.16
N VAL A 470 -12.23 4.73 13.48
CA VAL A 470 -13.56 4.92 12.89
C VAL A 470 -13.46 5.16 11.38
N LEU A 471 -12.56 6.07 10.94
CA LEU A 471 -12.34 6.31 9.51
C LEU A 471 -11.84 5.04 8.82
N GLN A 472 -10.91 4.32 9.43
CA GLN A 472 -10.36 3.06 8.91
C GLN A 472 -11.46 2.01 8.74
N SER A 473 -12.30 1.83 9.75
CA SER A 473 -13.46 0.92 9.70
C SER A 473 -14.46 1.33 8.62
N LEU A 474 -14.72 2.64 8.45
CA LEU A 474 -15.57 3.13 7.37
C LEU A 474 -14.97 2.82 5.99
N ILE A 475 -13.68 3.01 5.79
CA ILE A 475 -13.02 2.68 4.52
C ILE A 475 -13.14 1.17 4.25
N TYR A 476 -12.78 0.31 5.21
CA TYR A 476 -12.89 -1.15 5.02
C TYR A 476 -14.34 -1.61 4.85
N GLY A 477 -15.30 -1.04 5.60
CA GLY A 477 -16.73 -1.29 5.41
C GLY A 477 -17.20 -0.90 4.00
N GLY A 478 -16.71 0.22 3.47
CA GLY A 478 -16.97 0.63 2.09
C GLY A 478 -16.42 -0.37 1.06
N LEU A 479 -15.27 -1.00 1.31
CA LEU A 479 -14.72 -2.05 0.46
C LEU A 479 -15.58 -3.33 0.51
N VAL A 480 -16.08 -3.70 1.69
CA VAL A 480 -17.05 -4.80 1.82
C VAL A 480 -18.29 -4.52 0.99
N LEU A 481 -18.85 -3.31 1.10
CA LEU A 481 -20.03 -2.91 0.30
C LEU A 481 -19.71 -2.93 -1.20
N TRP A 482 -18.52 -2.45 -1.62
CA TRP A 482 -18.11 -2.51 -3.03
C TRP A 482 -18.04 -3.95 -3.54
N ALA A 483 -17.52 -4.89 -2.75
CA ALA A 483 -17.38 -6.29 -3.14
C ALA A 483 -18.71 -7.02 -3.21
N TRP A 484 -19.58 -6.85 -2.21
CA TRP A 484 -20.75 -7.69 -1.97
C TRP A 484 -22.08 -7.07 -2.41
N VAL A 485 -22.21 -5.74 -2.49
CA VAL A 485 -23.43 -5.11 -2.98
C VAL A 485 -23.49 -5.20 -4.50
N PRO A 486 -24.59 -5.71 -5.10
CA PRO A 486 -24.76 -5.73 -6.53
C PRO A 486 -24.65 -4.34 -7.14
N SER A 487 -24.01 -4.23 -8.30
CA SER A 487 -23.99 -2.98 -9.06
C SER A 487 -25.13 -3.02 -10.08
N PRO A 488 -25.99 -1.98 -10.13
CA PRO A 488 -27.00 -1.87 -11.17
C PRO A 488 -26.38 -1.62 -12.56
N GLU A 489 -25.17 -1.06 -12.58
CA GLU A 489 -24.37 -0.84 -13.79
C GLU A 489 -23.26 -1.89 -13.92
N THR A 490 -22.77 -2.11 -15.13
CA THR A 490 -21.60 -2.95 -15.35
C THR A 490 -20.38 -2.33 -14.67
N ARG A 491 -19.75 -3.07 -13.76
CA ARG A 491 -18.51 -2.65 -13.11
C ARG A 491 -17.43 -2.41 -14.16
N LYS A 492 -16.64 -1.36 -13.96
CA LYS A 492 -15.51 -1.06 -14.83
C LYS A 492 -14.31 -1.95 -14.49
N ASP A 493 -13.58 -2.38 -15.50
CA ASP A 493 -12.36 -3.19 -15.34
C ASP A 493 -11.28 -2.46 -14.50
N SER A 494 -11.30 -1.13 -14.54
CA SER A 494 -10.39 -0.28 -13.76
C SER A 494 -10.63 -0.32 -12.25
N GLU A 495 -11.83 -0.68 -11.80
CA GLU A 495 -12.11 -0.89 -10.38
C GLU A 495 -11.41 -2.16 -9.88
N ASP A 496 -11.47 -3.24 -10.67
CA ASP A 496 -10.83 -4.51 -10.35
C ASP A 496 -9.29 -4.37 -10.27
N LEU A 497 -8.67 -3.41 -11.00
CA LEU A 497 -7.23 -3.12 -10.89
C LEU A 497 -6.83 -2.67 -9.48
N LEU A 498 -7.55 -1.72 -8.88
CA LEU A 498 -7.23 -1.26 -7.53
C LEU A 498 -7.43 -2.38 -6.50
N ALA A 499 -8.47 -3.19 -6.71
CA ALA A 499 -8.73 -4.36 -5.88
C ALA A 499 -7.58 -5.40 -5.96
N VAL A 500 -7.07 -5.67 -7.16
CA VAL A 500 -5.91 -6.58 -7.38
C VAL A 500 -4.66 -6.07 -6.70
N ILE A 501 -4.39 -4.76 -6.74
CA ILE A 501 -3.21 -4.18 -6.10
C ILE A 501 -3.31 -4.30 -4.57
N LEU A 502 -4.47 -3.98 -3.97
CA LEU A 502 -4.67 -4.19 -2.52
C LEU A 502 -4.51 -5.68 -2.15
N LEU A 503 -5.13 -6.58 -2.93
CA LEU A 503 -5.01 -8.02 -2.70
C LEU A 503 -3.57 -8.49 -2.80
N GLY A 504 -2.82 -8.02 -3.80
CA GLY A 504 -1.40 -8.31 -3.95
C GLY A 504 -0.57 -7.81 -2.78
N GLY A 505 -0.82 -6.57 -2.33
CA GLY A 505 -0.17 -5.99 -1.15
C GLY A 505 -0.49 -6.76 0.13
N PHE A 506 -1.76 -7.10 0.35
CA PHE A 506 -2.18 -7.90 1.51
C PHE A 506 -1.48 -9.26 1.54
N LEU A 507 -1.54 -10.01 0.44
CA LEU A 507 -0.92 -11.34 0.36
C LEU A 507 0.61 -11.27 0.49
N PHE A 508 1.25 -10.28 -0.11
CA PHE A 508 2.69 -10.08 0.00
C PHE A 508 3.11 -9.87 1.47
N HIS A 509 2.41 -8.97 2.18
CA HIS A 509 2.73 -8.65 3.57
C HIS A 509 2.28 -9.71 4.59
N CYS A 510 1.55 -10.76 4.19
CA CYS A 510 1.38 -11.95 5.03
C CYS A 510 2.70 -12.71 5.23
N PHE A 511 3.63 -12.65 4.26
CA PHE A 511 4.87 -13.43 4.27
C PHE A 511 6.13 -12.57 4.41
N TRP A 512 6.07 -11.31 4.01
CA TRP A 512 7.19 -10.37 4.06
C TRP A 512 7.26 -9.65 5.40
N GLU A 513 8.41 -9.04 5.71
CA GLU A 513 8.55 -8.13 6.85
C GLU A 513 7.37 -7.15 6.92
N ALA A 514 6.79 -7.01 8.11
CA ALA A 514 5.61 -6.20 8.35
C ALA A 514 5.96 -4.84 8.96
N LYS A 515 5.33 -3.79 8.45
CA LYS A 515 5.24 -2.46 9.09
C LYS A 515 4.01 -1.72 8.54
N GLY A 516 3.31 -0.94 9.36
CA GLY A 516 2.16 -0.14 8.92
C GLY A 516 2.52 0.81 7.78
N GLN A 517 3.74 1.39 7.79
CA GLN A 517 4.23 2.25 6.70
C GLN A 517 4.27 1.57 5.32
N TYR A 518 4.35 0.24 5.25
CA TYR A 518 4.37 -0.48 3.98
C TYR A 518 2.98 -0.74 3.44
N THR A 519 1.97 -0.77 4.29
CA THR A 519 0.57 -1.05 3.92
C THR A 519 -0.22 0.22 3.62
N MET A 520 0.23 1.38 4.12
CA MET A 520 -0.39 2.69 3.89
C MET A 520 -0.65 3.01 2.39
N PRO A 521 0.26 2.74 1.43
CA PRO A 521 0.02 3.03 0.02
C PRO A 521 -1.19 2.29 -0.55
N TYR A 522 -1.41 1.04 -0.15
CA TYR A 522 -2.56 0.24 -0.60
C TYR A 522 -3.86 0.72 0.04
N TYR A 523 -3.81 1.11 1.33
CA TYR A 523 -4.95 1.66 2.04
C TYR A 523 -5.44 2.96 1.38
N VAL A 524 -4.53 3.88 1.09
CA VAL A 524 -4.83 5.16 0.43
C VAL A 524 -5.39 4.96 -0.98
N LEU A 525 -4.84 4.02 -1.74
CA LEU A 525 -5.26 3.70 -3.11
C LEU A 525 -6.74 3.33 -3.21
N VAL A 526 -7.31 2.69 -2.19
CA VAL A 526 -8.67 2.12 -2.26
C VAL A 526 -9.78 3.03 -1.75
N PHE A 527 -9.49 4.26 -1.33
CA PHE A 527 -10.52 5.22 -0.90
C PHE A 527 -11.61 5.46 -1.95
N PRO A 528 -11.29 5.59 -3.26
CA PRO A 528 -12.31 5.68 -4.30
C PRO A 528 -13.23 4.47 -4.37
N LEU A 529 -12.69 3.24 -4.17
CA LEU A 529 -13.52 2.01 -4.14
C LEU A 529 -14.44 1.98 -2.92
N ALA A 530 -13.93 2.37 -1.75
CA ALA A 530 -14.72 2.42 -0.53
C ALA A 530 -15.91 3.37 -0.69
N LYS A 531 -15.68 4.59 -1.21
CA LYS A 531 -16.76 5.54 -1.50
C LYS A 531 -17.76 5.01 -2.50
N LEU A 532 -17.28 4.34 -3.54
CA LEU A 532 -18.14 3.71 -4.55
C LEU A 532 -19.04 2.61 -3.94
N GLY A 533 -18.54 1.86 -2.96
CA GLY A 533 -19.33 0.88 -2.20
C GLY A 533 -20.56 1.50 -1.52
N TYR A 534 -20.37 2.65 -0.86
CA TYR A 534 -21.50 3.39 -0.26
C TYR A 534 -22.47 3.96 -1.29
N GLU A 535 -21.98 4.37 -2.46
CA GLU A 535 -22.86 4.82 -3.55
C GLU A 535 -23.75 3.67 -4.07
N ARG A 536 -23.18 2.48 -4.22
CA ARG A 536 -23.92 1.28 -4.63
C ARG A 536 -25.00 0.89 -3.63
N LEU A 537 -24.68 0.94 -2.33
CA LEU A 537 -25.67 0.67 -1.28
C LEU A 537 -26.85 1.64 -1.37
N LYS A 538 -26.57 2.93 -1.60
CA LYS A 538 -27.61 3.95 -1.74
C LYS A 538 -28.51 3.71 -2.97
N LEU A 539 -27.92 3.33 -4.11
CA LEU A 539 -28.69 3.02 -5.32
C LEU A 539 -29.53 1.77 -5.12
N HIS A 540 -28.98 0.71 -4.52
CA HIS A 540 -29.70 -0.53 -4.25
C HIS A 540 -30.88 -0.33 -3.30
N SER A 541 -30.76 0.54 -2.30
CA SER A 541 -31.86 0.88 -1.39
C SER A 541 -32.97 1.73 -2.04
N ALA A 542 -32.67 2.44 -3.13
CA ALA A 542 -33.65 3.20 -3.89
C ALA A 542 -34.41 2.36 -4.92
N ASP A 543 -33.79 1.30 -5.45
CA ASP A 543 -34.33 0.42 -6.50
C ASP A 543 -34.87 -0.91 -5.94
N SER A 544 -35.19 -1.01 -4.65
CA SER A 544 -35.55 -2.24 -3.94
C SER A 544 -36.77 -3.03 -4.49
N ILE A 545 -37.25 -2.74 -5.68
CA ILE A 545 -38.39 -3.35 -6.37
C ILE A 545 -38.00 -4.13 -7.64
N ARG A 546 -36.73 -4.04 -8.12
CA ARG A 546 -36.31 -4.77 -9.32
C ARG A 546 -35.30 -5.86 -9.00
N GLU A 547 -35.68 -7.12 -9.22
CA GLU A 547 -34.76 -8.26 -9.28
C GLU A 547 -33.60 -7.97 -10.24
N SER A 548 -32.48 -7.48 -9.75
CA SER A 548 -31.30 -7.31 -10.56
C SER A 548 -30.45 -8.57 -10.53
N CYS A 549 -30.01 -9.02 -11.69
CA CYS A 549 -29.10 -10.13 -11.90
C CYS A 549 -27.87 -10.02 -11.01
N ASN A 550 -27.81 -10.81 -9.95
CA ASN A 550 -26.68 -10.87 -9.04
C ASN A 550 -25.67 -11.92 -9.57
N PRO A 551 -24.40 -11.56 -9.86
CA PRO A 551 -23.40 -12.54 -10.32
C PRO A 551 -23.00 -13.54 -9.23
N LEU A 552 -23.28 -13.26 -7.96
CA LEU A 552 -23.15 -14.20 -6.85
C LEU A 552 -24.53 -14.77 -6.55
N SER A 553 -24.77 -16.04 -6.92
CA SER A 553 -26.03 -16.74 -6.64
C SER A 553 -26.44 -16.61 -5.17
N GLY A 554 -27.74 -16.65 -4.87
CA GLY A 554 -28.29 -16.50 -3.51
C GLY A 554 -27.61 -17.35 -2.43
N LYS A 555 -27.00 -18.48 -2.80
CA LYS A 555 -26.20 -19.34 -1.90
C LYS A 555 -24.92 -18.64 -1.36
N VAL A 556 -24.29 -17.76 -2.13
CA VAL A 556 -23.05 -17.07 -1.70
C VAL A 556 -23.37 -15.91 -0.75
N ARG A 557 -24.58 -15.35 -0.75
CA ARG A 557 -24.98 -14.30 0.20
C ARG A 557 -24.96 -14.79 1.66
N TRP A 558 -25.30 -16.05 1.89
CA TRP A 558 -25.26 -16.63 3.24
C TRP A 558 -23.85 -16.95 3.71
N LEU A 559 -22.89 -17.03 2.80
CA LEU A 559 -21.49 -17.26 3.14
C LEU A 559 -20.86 -16.05 3.86
N MET A 560 -21.29 -14.83 3.54
CA MET A 560 -20.75 -13.60 4.13
C MET A 560 -20.90 -13.53 5.67
N PRO A 561 -22.09 -13.66 6.26
CA PRO A 561 -22.22 -13.64 7.72
C PRO A 561 -21.49 -14.81 8.39
N LEU A 562 -21.42 -15.97 7.73
CA LEU A 562 -20.64 -17.11 8.22
C LEU A 562 -19.13 -16.81 8.23
N LEU A 563 -18.60 -16.21 7.17
CA LEU A 563 -17.19 -15.80 7.08
C LEU A 563 -16.88 -14.69 8.07
N ALA A 564 -17.79 -13.73 8.29
CA ALA A 564 -17.63 -12.68 9.29
C ALA A 564 -17.59 -13.26 10.70
N LEU A 565 -18.48 -14.21 11.01
CA LEU A 565 -18.49 -14.91 12.29
C LEU A 565 -17.19 -15.71 12.49
N LEU A 566 -16.76 -16.45 11.46
CA LEU A 566 -15.49 -17.20 11.52
C LEU A 566 -14.30 -16.27 11.72
N ALA A 567 -14.21 -15.15 11.00
CA ALA A 567 -13.17 -14.16 11.19
C ALA A 567 -13.19 -13.60 12.63
N ALA A 568 -14.36 -13.22 13.15
CA ALA A 568 -14.49 -12.74 14.52
C ALA A 568 -14.06 -13.78 15.57
N LEU A 569 -14.43 -15.06 15.38
CA LEU A 569 -14.01 -16.14 16.28
C LEU A 569 -12.50 -16.40 16.24
N LEU A 570 -11.89 -16.35 15.04
CA LEU A 570 -10.44 -16.48 14.89
C LEU A 570 -9.70 -15.32 15.55
N MET A 571 -10.22 -14.10 15.44
CA MET A 571 -9.67 -12.91 16.10
C MET A 571 -9.80 -13.00 17.62
N ALA A 572 -10.98 -13.37 18.12
CA ALA A 572 -11.20 -13.57 19.56
C ALA A 572 -10.25 -14.63 20.14
N TYR A 573 -10.02 -15.72 19.41
CA TYR A 573 -9.07 -16.75 19.80
C TYR A 573 -7.63 -16.21 19.84
N ALA A 574 -7.20 -15.48 18.80
CA ALA A 574 -5.85 -14.94 18.72
C ALA A 574 -5.55 -13.90 19.82
N MET A 575 -6.58 -13.16 20.27
CA MET A 575 -6.49 -12.13 21.29
C MET A 575 -6.63 -12.64 22.74
N ARG A 576 -6.84 -13.93 22.93
CA ARG A 576 -7.09 -14.48 24.26
C ARG A 576 -5.95 -14.18 25.26
N GLU A 577 -4.70 -14.29 24.84
CA GLU A 577 -3.54 -14.04 25.69
C GLU A 577 -3.22 -12.53 25.81
N PRO A 578 -3.11 -11.74 24.73
CA PRO A 578 -2.91 -10.30 24.82
C PRO A 578 -3.98 -9.57 25.65
N LEU A 579 -5.24 -10.01 25.58
CA LEU A 579 -6.32 -9.45 26.40
C LEU A 579 -6.16 -9.76 27.89
N LYS A 580 -5.65 -10.96 28.25
CA LYS A 580 -5.34 -11.29 29.64
C LYS A 580 -4.21 -10.43 30.18
N GLU A 581 -3.11 -10.31 29.43
CA GLU A 581 -1.96 -9.49 29.82
C GLU A 581 -2.37 -8.02 30.01
N THR A 582 -3.17 -7.49 29.10
CA THR A 582 -3.72 -6.14 29.23
C THR A 582 -4.62 -5.99 30.45
N LEU A 583 -5.49 -6.97 30.73
CA LEU A 583 -6.37 -6.97 31.90
C LEU A 583 -5.60 -7.12 33.22
N GLU A 584 -4.54 -7.91 33.26
CA GLU A 584 -3.66 -8.05 34.42
C GLU A 584 -2.89 -6.76 34.69
N MET A 585 -2.35 -6.12 33.66
CA MET A 585 -1.68 -4.82 33.77
C MET A 585 -2.64 -3.71 34.30
N TYR A 586 -3.90 -3.68 33.84
CA TYR A 586 -4.90 -2.74 34.37
C TYR A 586 -5.26 -3.04 35.84
N LYS A 587 -5.23 -4.29 36.27
CA LYS A 587 -5.46 -4.65 37.68
C LYS A 587 -4.30 -4.24 38.60
N GLU A 588 -3.07 -4.16 38.07
CA GLU A 588 -1.91 -3.71 38.81
C GLU A 588 -1.81 -2.19 38.91
N ILE A 589 -2.48 -1.45 38.00
CA ILE A 589 -2.50 0.02 37.96
C ILE A 589 -3.70 0.59 38.76
N MET A 590 -4.75 -0.17 38.99
CA MET A 590 -5.90 0.20 39.84
C MET A 590 -5.73 -0.26 41.28
#